data_6e5797742e1181a3a51cc89ff1ceee6d
#
_entry.id   6e5797742e1181a3a51cc89ff1ceee6d
#
_cell.length_a   1.000
_cell.length_b   1.000
_cell.length_c   1.000
_cell.angle_alpha   90.00
_cell.angle_beta   90.00
_cell.angle_gamma   90.00
#
_symmetry.space_group_name_H-M   'P 1'
#
loop_
_entity.id
_entity.type
_entity.pdbx_description
1 polymer ?
#
loop_
_entity_poly.entity_id
_entity_poly.type
_entity_poly.pdbx_seq_one_letter_code
_entity_poly.pdbx_strand_id
1 'polypeptide(L)'
;MQLKKYLLFSFILCSQFAGAQKVESIYVNLYTDSLKKGTFNYINIDGKLSNGKYLPLDSTSLIFSSSAGKFSGNSLWIDRDFTSQKVDIKVQLRSDPTLVKQFSIYVKQKPDPELKTMDEIMNKSKTKKGR
;
A
#
# COMPACT_ATOMS: atom_id res chain seq x y z
N MET A 1 -31.41 -22.85 -41.40
CA MET A 1 -31.76 -22.96 -39.98
C MET A 1 -30.69 -23.62 -39.10
N GLN A 2 -29.75 -24.34 -39.66
CA GLN A 2 -28.66 -24.97 -38.89
C GLN A 2 -27.54 -23.96 -38.51
N LEU A 3 -27.28 -22.91 -39.30
CA LEU A 3 -26.25 -21.92 -39.06
C LEU A 3 -26.46 -21.11 -37.75
N LYS A 4 -27.73 -20.82 -37.40
CA LYS A 4 -28.02 -20.05 -36.16
C LYS A 4 -27.66 -20.81 -34.89
N LYS A 5 -27.73 -22.13 -34.91
CA LYS A 5 -27.36 -22.98 -33.75
C LYS A 5 -25.85 -23.01 -33.54
N TYR A 6 -25.05 -23.01 -34.61
CA TYR A 6 -23.58 -23.00 -34.54
C TYR A 6 -23.06 -21.63 -34.14
N LEU A 7 -23.72 -20.52 -34.52
CA LEU A 7 -23.32 -19.17 -34.12
C LEU A 7 -23.51 -18.94 -32.61
N LEU A 8 -24.61 -19.48 -32.05
CA LEU A 8 -24.89 -19.40 -30.60
C LEU A 8 -23.89 -20.23 -29.78
N PHE A 9 -23.49 -21.39 -30.29
CA PHE A 9 -22.54 -22.29 -29.65
C PHE A 9 -21.09 -21.68 -29.66
N SER A 10 -20.73 -21.00 -30.75
CA SER A 10 -19.44 -20.31 -30.89
C SER A 10 -19.33 -19.14 -29.91
N PHE A 11 -20.41 -18.44 -29.63
CA PHE A 11 -20.42 -17.31 -28.68
C PHE A 11 -20.23 -17.74 -27.21
N ILE A 12 -20.74 -18.94 -26.87
CA ILE A 12 -20.62 -19.51 -25.51
C ILE A 12 -19.18 -20.00 -25.27
N LEU A 13 -18.46 -20.45 -26.30
CA LEU A 13 -17.05 -20.88 -26.14
C LEU A 13 -16.07 -19.74 -25.90
N CYS A 14 -16.37 -18.54 -26.41
CA CYS A 14 -15.50 -17.35 -26.19
C CYS A 14 -15.56 -16.78 -24.77
N SER A 15 -16.63 -17.08 -24.02
CA SER A 15 -16.78 -16.57 -22.64
C SER A 15 -15.95 -17.32 -21.59
N GLN A 16 -15.35 -18.44 -21.95
CA GLN A 16 -14.54 -19.25 -21.03
C GLN A 16 -13.08 -18.77 -20.87
N PHE A 17 -12.64 -17.86 -21.72
CA PHE A 17 -11.25 -17.36 -21.68
C PHE A 17 -11.06 -16.05 -20.91
N ALA A 18 -12.10 -15.46 -20.34
CA ALA A 18 -12.00 -14.34 -19.42
C ALA A 18 -11.61 -14.83 -18.01
N GLY A 19 -10.48 -15.53 -17.90
CA GLY A 19 -9.92 -15.90 -16.62
C GLY A 19 -9.57 -14.64 -15.82
N ALA A 20 -10.13 -14.50 -14.61
CA ALA A 20 -9.78 -13.42 -13.71
C ALA A 20 -8.25 -13.45 -13.43
N GLN A 21 -7.58 -12.29 -13.50
CA GLN A 21 -6.16 -12.16 -13.18
C GLN A 21 -5.93 -12.56 -11.73
N LYS A 22 -4.97 -13.43 -11.51
CA LYS A 22 -4.60 -13.93 -10.18
C LYS A 22 -3.37 -13.19 -9.67
N VAL A 23 -3.37 -12.81 -8.40
CA VAL A 23 -2.17 -12.31 -7.72
C VAL A 23 -1.22 -13.48 -7.47
N GLU A 24 -0.03 -13.42 -8.05
CA GLU A 24 1.02 -14.45 -7.92
C GLU A 24 2.01 -14.15 -6.79
N SER A 25 2.24 -12.88 -6.49
CA SER A 25 3.15 -12.43 -5.44
C SER A 25 2.75 -11.05 -4.92
N ILE A 26 3.20 -10.73 -3.72
CA ILE A 26 2.97 -9.43 -3.09
C ILE A 26 4.31 -8.79 -2.73
N TYR A 27 4.37 -7.46 -2.82
CA TYR A 27 5.55 -6.65 -2.58
C TYR A 27 5.23 -5.49 -1.66
N VAL A 28 6.13 -5.23 -0.72
CA VAL A 28 6.06 -4.05 0.14
C VAL A 28 6.74 -2.89 -0.56
N ASN A 29 5.99 -1.84 -0.84
CA ASN A 29 6.48 -0.67 -1.54
C ASN A 29 6.13 0.60 -0.74
N LEU A 30 6.86 0.83 0.35
CA LEU A 30 6.62 1.93 1.26
C LEU A 30 7.06 3.27 0.66
N TYR A 31 6.26 4.31 0.89
CA TYR A 31 6.57 5.68 0.47
C TYR A 31 7.45 6.43 1.46
N THR A 32 7.60 5.89 2.68
CA THR A 32 8.42 6.47 3.75
C THR A 32 9.26 5.39 4.40
N ASP A 33 10.36 5.80 5.00
CA ASP A 33 11.28 4.92 5.74
C ASP A 33 10.89 4.74 7.21
N SER A 34 9.97 5.55 7.70
CA SER A 34 9.55 5.54 9.10
C SER A 34 8.07 5.90 9.28
N LEU A 35 7.48 5.33 10.33
CA LEU A 35 6.12 5.63 10.76
C LEU A 35 6.11 6.90 11.64
N LYS A 36 5.02 7.66 11.56
CA LYS A 36 4.78 8.83 12.40
C LYS A 36 3.79 8.49 13.52
N LYS A 37 4.05 9.03 14.70
CA LYS A 37 3.13 8.92 15.86
C LYS A 37 1.95 9.88 15.72
N GLY A 38 0.81 9.48 16.29
CA GLY A 38 -0.38 10.30 16.36
C GLY A 38 -1.06 10.54 15.01
N THR A 39 -0.85 9.65 14.05
CA THR A 39 -1.45 9.73 12.72
C THR A 39 -1.59 8.36 12.08
N PHE A 40 -2.36 8.28 11.02
CA PHE A 40 -2.41 7.13 10.14
C PHE A 40 -1.23 7.12 9.17
N ASN A 41 -0.61 5.95 9.04
CA ASN A 41 0.52 5.70 8.14
C ASN A 41 0.07 4.70 7.09
N TYR A 42 0.09 5.10 5.83
CA TYR A 42 -0.31 4.23 4.73
C TYR A 42 0.76 3.18 4.43
N ILE A 43 0.36 1.93 4.39
CA ILE A 43 1.22 0.79 4.06
C ILE A 43 0.89 0.32 2.65
N ASN A 44 1.72 0.67 1.69
CA ASN A 44 1.52 0.31 0.30
C ASN A 44 2.02 -1.11 0.01
N ILE A 45 1.13 -1.94 -0.50
CA ILE A 45 1.41 -3.30 -0.94
C ILE A 45 0.97 -3.44 -2.39
N ASP A 46 1.88 -3.84 -3.25
CA ASP A 46 1.61 -4.12 -4.64
C ASP A 46 1.49 -5.64 -4.87
N GLY A 47 0.53 -6.04 -5.67
CA GLY A 47 0.39 -7.39 -6.15
C GLY A 47 0.89 -7.52 -7.58
N LYS A 48 1.68 -8.56 -7.85
CA LYS A 48 2.01 -8.94 -9.22
C LYS A 48 0.97 -9.93 -9.72
N LEU A 49 0.34 -9.59 -10.83
CA LEU A 49 -0.69 -10.42 -11.45
C LEU A 49 -0.08 -11.46 -12.39
N SER A 50 -0.85 -12.48 -12.73
CA SER A 50 -0.45 -13.55 -13.65
C SER A 50 -0.06 -13.05 -15.05
N ASN A 51 -0.56 -11.88 -15.46
CA ASN A 51 -0.17 -11.23 -16.74
C ASN A 51 1.12 -10.39 -16.65
N GLY A 52 1.81 -10.39 -15.48
CA GLY A 52 3.02 -9.62 -15.24
C GLY A 52 2.79 -8.15 -14.83
N LYS A 53 1.56 -7.68 -14.81
CA LYS A 53 1.21 -6.32 -14.37
C LYS A 53 1.18 -6.23 -12.84
N TYR A 54 1.44 -5.04 -12.30
CA TYR A 54 1.34 -4.73 -10.89
C TYR A 54 0.05 -3.97 -10.60
N LEU A 55 -0.54 -4.27 -9.46
CA LEU A 55 -1.76 -3.64 -8.97
C LEU A 55 -1.61 -3.30 -7.48
N PRO A 56 -1.87 -2.05 -7.05
CA PRO A 56 -1.97 -1.74 -5.63
C PRO A 56 -3.10 -2.55 -4.99
N LEU A 57 -2.79 -3.20 -3.86
CA LEU A 57 -3.75 -4.01 -3.13
C LEU A 57 -4.22 -3.28 -1.88
N ASP A 58 -5.47 -3.51 -1.51
CA ASP A 58 -6.07 -2.95 -0.30
C ASP A 58 -6.56 -4.04 0.66
N SER A 59 -7.18 -3.63 1.76
CA SER A 59 -7.70 -4.52 2.79
C SER A 59 -8.83 -5.45 2.33
N THR A 60 -9.41 -5.24 1.14
CA THR A 60 -10.36 -6.21 0.54
C THR A 60 -9.64 -7.47 0.09
N SER A 61 -8.39 -7.35 -0.34
CA SER A 61 -7.54 -8.46 -0.79
C SER A 61 -6.51 -8.91 0.25
N LEU A 62 -6.18 -8.06 1.23
CA LEU A 62 -5.11 -8.28 2.19
C LEU A 62 -5.63 -8.35 3.63
N ILE A 63 -4.93 -9.12 4.45
CA ILE A 63 -5.05 -9.11 5.90
C ILE A 63 -3.79 -8.49 6.47
N PHE A 64 -3.95 -7.40 7.22
CA PHE A 64 -2.86 -6.73 7.91
C PHE A 64 -2.88 -7.09 9.40
N SER A 65 -1.70 -7.29 9.97
CA SER A 65 -1.48 -7.37 11.42
C SER A 65 -0.17 -6.68 11.79
N SER A 66 -0.07 -6.22 13.02
CA SER A 66 1.10 -5.52 13.52
C SER A 66 1.34 -5.79 15.00
N SER A 67 2.58 -5.62 15.45
CA SER A 67 2.96 -5.74 16.86
C SER A 67 2.42 -4.59 17.71
N ALA A 68 2.05 -3.46 17.10
CA ALA A 68 1.48 -2.29 17.77
C ALA A 68 0.63 -1.47 16.80
N GLY A 69 -0.20 -0.60 17.35
CA GLY A 69 -1.10 0.24 16.56
C GLY A 69 -2.36 -0.50 16.11
N LYS A 70 -3.17 0.19 15.32
CA LYS A 70 -4.42 -0.33 14.77
C LYS A 70 -4.53 -0.02 13.30
N PHE A 71 -4.88 -1.02 12.50
CA PHE A 71 -5.16 -0.86 11.09
C PHE A 71 -6.59 -0.37 10.84
N SER A 72 -6.70 0.58 9.91
CA SER A 72 -7.94 0.96 9.24
C SER A 72 -7.67 0.89 7.74
N GLY A 73 -8.20 -0.14 7.07
CA GLY A 73 -7.78 -0.46 5.71
C GLY A 73 -6.28 -0.72 5.62
N ASN A 74 -5.59 -0.02 4.75
CA ASN A 74 -4.13 -0.08 4.59
C ASN A 74 -3.35 0.87 5.52
N SER A 75 -4.04 1.60 6.37
CA SER A 75 -3.41 2.63 7.19
C SER A 75 -3.26 2.18 8.64
N LEU A 76 -2.05 2.30 9.17
CA LEU A 76 -1.69 1.94 10.53
C LEU A 76 -1.65 3.19 11.42
N TRP A 77 -2.51 3.22 12.42
CA TRP A 77 -2.47 4.24 13.46
C TRP A 77 -1.41 3.90 14.51
N ILE A 78 -0.51 4.83 14.78
CA ILE A 78 0.47 4.74 15.86
C ILE A 78 0.13 5.78 16.92
N ASP A 79 0.04 5.34 18.17
CA ASP A 79 -0.27 6.21 19.28
C ASP A 79 0.85 7.22 19.53
N ARG A 80 0.49 8.41 20.02
CA ARG A 80 1.47 9.46 20.38
C ARG A 80 2.42 9.01 21.49
N ASP A 81 1.91 8.17 22.41
CA ASP A 81 2.66 7.66 23.57
C ASP A 81 3.46 6.39 23.28
N PHE A 82 3.49 5.97 22.00
CA PHE A 82 4.25 4.79 21.59
C PHE A 82 5.76 4.99 21.82
N THR A 83 6.38 4.06 22.55
CA THR A 83 7.77 4.21 23.02
C THR A 83 8.78 3.34 22.27
N SER A 84 8.32 2.25 21.63
CA SER A 84 9.23 1.38 20.89
C SER A 84 9.73 2.02 19.60
N GLN A 85 10.92 1.61 19.18
CA GLN A 85 11.57 2.17 17.99
C GLN A 85 11.08 1.56 16.69
N LYS A 86 10.48 0.36 16.77
CA LYS A 86 10.04 -0.42 15.59
C LYS A 86 8.65 -0.98 15.79
N VAL A 87 7.98 -1.21 14.68
CA VAL A 87 6.75 -2.00 14.59
C VAL A 87 6.97 -3.11 13.58
N ASP A 88 6.58 -4.32 13.94
CA ASP A 88 6.58 -5.46 13.05
C ASP A 88 5.21 -5.56 12.37
N ILE A 89 5.22 -5.67 11.06
CA ILE A 89 4.01 -5.75 10.24
C ILE A 89 4.02 -7.06 9.46
N LYS A 90 2.86 -7.70 9.44
CA LYS A 90 2.59 -8.88 8.62
C LYS A 90 1.43 -8.59 7.69
N VAL A 91 1.61 -8.92 6.42
CA VAL A 91 0.60 -8.79 5.38
C VAL A 91 0.41 -10.14 4.70
N GLN A 92 -0.82 -10.54 4.53
CA GLN A 92 -1.18 -11.83 3.95
C GLN A 92 -2.27 -11.63 2.89
N LEU A 93 -2.13 -12.31 1.76
CA LEU A 93 -3.17 -12.32 0.73
C LEU A 93 -4.36 -13.19 1.19
N ARG A 94 -5.59 -12.66 1.12
CA ARG A 94 -6.80 -13.40 1.55
C ARG A 94 -7.08 -14.63 0.70
N SER A 95 -6.89 -14.53 -0.61
CA SER A 95 -7.15 -15.62 -1.56
C SER A 95 -6.07 -16.71 -1.55
N ASP A 96 -4.88 -16.40 -1.05
CA ASP A 96 -3.76 -17.34 -0.92
C ASP A 96 -2.97 -17.04 0.35
N PRO A 97 -3.27 -17.70 1.48
CA PRO A 97 -2.61 -17.47 2.76
C PRO A 97 -1.12 -17.83 2.78
N THR A 98 -0.61 -18.50 1.76
CA THR A 98 0.82 -18.79 1.63
C THR A 98 1.63 -17.58 1.18
N LEU A 99 0.97 -16.61 0.54
CA LEU A 99 1.57 -15.33 0.15
C LEU A 99 1.54 -14.37 1.34
N VAL A 100 2.66 -14.30 2.03
CA VAL A 100 2.86 -13.51 3.25
C VAL A 100 4.12 -12.67 3.12
N LYS A 101 4.08 -11.44 3.60
CA LYS A 101 5.26 -10.60 3.85
C LYS A 101 5.29 -10.16 5.31
N GLN A 102 6.45 -10.28 5.91
CA GLN A 102 6.76 -9.77 7.25
C GLN A 102 7.92 -8.79 7.14
N PHE A 103 7.79 -7.67 7.79
CA PHE A 103 8.82 -6.64 7.82
C PHE A 103 8.70 -5.78 9.06
N SER A 104 9.80 -5.16 9.44
CA SER A 104 9.85 -4.17 10.53
C SER A 104 10.04 -2.79 9.94
N ILE A 105 9.39 -1.79 10.53
CA ILE A 105 9.54 -0.40 10.15
C ILE A 105 9.82 0.45 11.39
N TYR A 106 10.73 1.40 11.27
CA TYR A 106 11.06 2.32 12.35
C TYR A 106 9.92 3.30 12.63
N VAL A 107 9.81 3.70 13.87
CA VAL A 107 8.89 4.77 14.29
C VAL A 107 9.70 6.02 14.58
N LYS A 108 9.34 7.11 13.95
CA LYS A 108 10.01 8.40 14.11
C LYS A 108 9.83 8.89 15.56
N GLN A 109 10.93 9.13 16.26
CA GLN A 109 10.91 9.50 17.66
C GLN A 109 10.73 11.02 17.87
N LYS A 110 11.27 11.82 16.94
CA LYS A 110 11.12 13.27 16.97
C LYS A 110 10.00 13.72 16.05
N PRO A 111 9.15 14.68 16.45
CA PRO A 111 8.15 15.23 15.56
C PRO A 111 8.81 15.92 14.37
N ASP A 112 8.07 16.04 13.27
CA ASP A 112 8.51 16.85 12.13
C ASP A 112 8.69 18.30 12.59
N PRO A 113 9.72 19.00 12.09
CA PRO A 113 9.86 20.42 12.34
C PRO A 113 8.64 21.17 11.78
N GLU A 114 8.27 22.24 12.44
CA GLU A 114 7.20 23.10 11.95
C GLU A 114 7.53 23.58 10.53
N LEU A 115 6.50 23.56 9.68
CA LEU A 115 6.63 24.08 8.33
C LEU A 115 6.92 25.59 8.41
N LYS A 116 7.96 26.01 7.72
CA LYS A 116 8.27 27.43 7.61
C LYS A 116 7.13 28.15 6.91
N THR A 117 6.78 29.31 7.45
CA THR A 117 5.81 30.18 6.79
C THR A 117 6.38 30.70 5.47
N MET A 118 5.48 31.12 4.58
CA MET A 118 5.88 31.72 3.29
C MET A 118 6.81 32.90 3.49
N ASP A 119 6.56 33.73 4.52
CA ASP A 119 7.38 34.90 4.85
C ASP A 119 8.80 34.52 5.29
N GLU A 120 8.98 33.45 6.06
CA GLU A 120 10.30 32.95 6.45
C GLU A 120 11.11 32.42 5.27
N ILE A 121 10.43 31.76 4.32
CA ILE A 121 11.04 31.23 3.10
C ILE A 121 11.48 32.41 2.20
N MET A 122 10.61 33.40 2.03
CA MET A 122 10.87 34.58 1.19
C MET A 122 11.97 35.47 1.76
N ASN A 123 12.03 35.65 3.08
CA ASN A 123 13.06 36.47 3.74
C ASN A 123 14.45 35.84 3.64
N LYS A 124 14.57 34.49 3.73
CA LYS A 124 15.84 33.81 3.49
C LYS A 124 16.36 33.95 2.06
N SER A 125 15.46 34.06 1.09
CA SER A 125 15.82 34.28 -0.31
C SER A 125 16.41 35.68 -0.54
N LYS A 126 15.92 36.70 0.17
CA LYS A 126 16.44 38.08 0.09
C LYS A 126 17.82 38.23 0.69
N THR A 127 18.11 37.54 1.77
CA THR A 127 19.44 37.63 2.47
C THR A 127 20.56 36.98 1.65
N LYS A 128 20.28 36.03 0.80
CA LYS A 128 21.27 35.36 -0.07
C LYS A 128 21.66 36.19 -1.31
N LYS A 129 20.85 37.19 -1.70
CA LYS A 129 21.09 38.04 -2.87
C LYS A 129 21.88 39.32 -2.56
N GLY A 130 22.20 39.56 -1.28
CA GLY A 130 22.90 40.78 -0.81
C GLY A 130 24.37 40.58 -0.46
N ARG A 131 25.00 39.53 -1.01
CA ARG A 131 26.45 39.30 -0.86
C ARG A 131 27.14 39.20 -2.20
#